data_c1aefbab94fb8f9f1546da9d0fd2dd7a
#
_entry.id   c1aefbab94fb8f9f1546da9d0fd2dd7a
#
_cell.length_a   1.000
_cell.length_b   1.000
_cell.length_c   1.000
_cell.angle_alpha   90.00
_cell.angle_beta   90.00
_cell.angle_gamma   90.00
#
_symmetry.space_group_name_H-M   'P 1'
#
loop_
_entity.id
_entity.type
_entity.pdbx_description
1 polymer ?
#
loop_
_entity_poly.entity_id
_entity_poly.type
_entity_poly.pdbx_seq_one_letter_code
_entity_poly.pdbx_strand_id
1 'polypeptide(L)'
;MSNLQVSEFMTVPEKNFAVTVLTNALGGGIGEKIVDWCMDNLAELAAPASLDVVEPEPAAVDAVLGKYRAGDLMMTVAPGDEGIGVRMGSAQDLGEYEDIVWPPAIPIVFLNDRDFAARADTTRALGRFVTDDTGRAVMLEFRGRTAKRVA
;
A
#
# COMPACT_ATOMS: atom_id res chain seq x y z
N MET A 1 -4.49 -19.96 15.08
CA MET A 1 -5.13 -18.67 14.74
C MET A 1 -4.88 -18.40 13.27
N SER A 2 -5.91 -18.35 12.40
CA SER A 2 -5.68 -17.96 11.01
C SER A 2 -5.69 -16.42 10.95
N ASN A 3 -4.53 -15.80 10.88
CA ASN A 3 -4.39 -14.35 10.72
C ASN A 3 -4.52 -13.90 9.26
N LEU A 4 -5.23 -14.69 8.46
CA LEU A 4 -5.26 -14.56 7.00
C LEU A 4 -6.63 -14.14 6.48
N GLN A 5 -7.34 -13.31 7.25
CA GLN A 5 -8.59 -12.72 6.78
C GLN A 5 -8.29 -11.36 6.16
N VAL A 6 -8.74 -11.18 4.94
CA VAL A 6 -8.67 -9.91 4.22
C VAL A 6 -10.09 -9.45 3.93
N SER A 7 -10.37 -8.19 4.16
CA SER A 7 -11.64 -7.56 3.80
C SER A 7 -11.40 -6.36 2.92
N GLU A 8 -12.14 -6.30 1.84
CA GLU A 8 -12.23 -5.13 0.97
C GLU A 8 -13.61 -4.52 1.14
N PHE A 9 -13.69 -3.21 1.18
CA PHE A 9 -14.94 -2.48 1.33
C PHE A 9 -14.93 -1.23 0.46
N MET A 10 -16.01 -1.03 -0.29
CA MET A 10 -16.21 0.16 -1.10
C MET A 10 -17.65 0.64 -0.99
N THR A 11 -17.84 1.98 -0.97
CA THR A 11 -19.17 2.61 -0.99
C THR A 11 -19.25 3.66 -2.08
N VAL A 12 -20.43 3.77 -2.68
CA VAL A 12 -20.82 4.85 -3.59
C VAL A 12 -22.12 5.43 -3.11
N PRO A 13 -22.08 6.38 -2.14
CA PRO A 13 -23.28 6.93 -1.50
C PRO A 13 -24.28 7.52 -2.50
N GLU A 14 -23.79 8.17 -3.55
CA GLU A 14 -24.59 8.80 -4.61
C GLU A 14 -25.44 7.78 -5.38
N LYS A 15 -25.01 6.52 -5.41
CA LYS A 15 -25.73 5.40 -6.04
C LYS A 15 -26.42 4.50 -5.03
N ASN A 16 -26.38 4.84 -3.75
CA ASN A 16 -26.85 3.98 -2.66
C ASN A 16 -26.32 2.55 -2.77
N PHE A 17 -25.03 2.43 -3.11
CA PHE A 17 -24.34 1.17 -3.38
C PHE A 17 -23.18 0.97 -2.41
N ALA A 18 -23.02 -0.25 -1.94
CA ALA A 18 -21.87 -0.69 -1.17
C ALA A 18 -21.52 -2.13 -1.49
N VAL A 19 -20.25 -2.47 -1.49
CA VAL A 19 -19.75 -3.84 -1.63
C VAL A 19 -18.75 -4.15 -0.54
N THR A 20 -18.84 -5.35 0.02
CA THR A 20 -17.88 -5.90 0.96
C THR A 20 -17.47 -7.28 0.49
N VAL A 21 -16.18 -7.52 0.42
CA VAL A 21 -15.59 -8.82 0.09
C VAL A 21 -14.78 -9.30 1.28
N LEU A 22 -15.08 -10.49 1.77
CA LEU A 22 -14.37 -11.15 2.85
C LEU A 22 -13.67 -12.39 2.31
N THR A 23 -12.36 -12.49 2.54
CA THR A 23 -11.58 -13.66 2.12
C THR A 23 -10.79 -14.21 3.30
N ASN A 24 -10.51 -15.50 3.28
CA ASN A 24 -9.69 -16.20 4.26
C ASN A 24 -8.31 -16.57 3.68
N ALA A 25 -7.90 -15.92 2.60
CA ALA A 25 -6.62 -16.14 1.94
C ALA A 25 -5.89 -14.80 1.74
N LEU A 26 -4.58 -14.80 1.98
CA LEU A 26 -3.70 -13.72 1.58
C LEU A 26 -3.27 -13.92 0.12
N GLY A 27 -3.29 -12.85 -0.64
CA GLY A 27 -2.68 -12.79 -1.95
C GLY A 27 -3.64 -12.84 -3.12
N GLY A 28 -3.09 -12.55 -4.30
CA GLY A 28 -3.80 -12.58 -5.58
C GLY A 28 -4.73 -11.42 -5.86
N GLY A 29 -4.98 -10.51 -4.89
CA GLY A 29 -5.87 -9.35 -5.10
C GLY A 29 -7.29 -9.72 -5.50
N ILE A 30 -7.77 -10.91 -5.11
CA ILE A 30 -9.10 -11.39 -5.53
C ILE A 30 -10.22 -10.50 -4.99
N GLY A 31 -10.07 -10.00 -3.75
CA GLY A 31 -11.03 -9.08 -3.15
C GLY A 31 -11.12 -7.79 -3.94
N GLU A 32 -9.98 -7.19 -4.28
CA GLU A 32 -9.90 -5.99 -5.11
C GLU A 32 -10.56 -6.22 -6.47
N LYS A 33 -10.23 -7.32 -7.16
CA LYS A 33 -10.83 -7.66 -8.48
C LYS A 33 -12.35 -7.81 -8.42
N ILE A 34 -12.87 -8.41 -7.34
CA ILE A 34 -14.32 -8.55 -7.16
C ILE A 34 -14.96 -7.17 -6.92
N VAL A 35 -14.33 -6.33 -6.09
CA VAL A 35 -14.82 -4.95 -5.87
C VAL A 35 -14.83 -4.19 -7.20
N ASP A 36 -13.73 -4.18 -7.95
CA ASP A 36 -13.63 -3.51 -9.23
C ASP A 36 -14.71 -4.00 -10.21
N TRP A 37 -14.90 -5.32 -10.30
CA TRP A 37 -15.97 -5.89 -11.13
C TRP A 37 -17.37 -5.41 -10.69
N CYS A 38 -17.63 -5.33 -9.38
CA CYS A 38 -18.90 -4.84 -8.86
C CYS A 38 -19.10 -3.34 -9.16
N MET A 39 -18.03 -2.56 -9.08
CA MET A 39 -18.08 -1.13 -9.41
C MET A 39 -18.43 -0.91 -10.89
N ASP A 40 -17.79 -1.67 -11.77
CA ASP A 40 -18.01 -1.57 -13.23
C ASP A 40 -19.41 -2.06 -13.64
N ASN A 41 -19.84 -3.22 -13.11
CA ASN A 41 -21.01 -3.92 -13.64
C ASN A 41 -22.30 -3.68 -12.84
N LEU A 42 -22.20 -3.39 -11.55
CA LEU A 42 -23.37 -3.19 -10.68
C LEU A 42 -23.57 -1.73 -10.29
N ALA A 43 -22.50 -0.98 -10.06
CA ALA A 43 -22.58 0.45 -9.80
C ALA A 43 -22.49 1.29 -11.08
N GLU A 44 -22.19 0.69 -12.24
CA GLU A 44 -22.05 1.36 -13.54
C GLU A 44 -21.11 2.56 -13.46
N LEU A 45 -19.99 2.41 -12.79
CA LEU A 45 -18.96 3.43 -12.70
C LEU A 45 -17.90 3.18 -13.78
N ALA A 46 -17.48 4.24 -14.42
CA ALA A 46 -16.32 4.17 -15.31
C ALA A 46 -15.07 3.79 -14.49
N ALA A 47 -14.21 2.97 -15.08
CA ALA A 47 -12.90 2.68 -14.48
C ALA A 47 -12.18 4.01 -14.18
N PRO A 48 -11.56 4.14 -12.99
CA PRO A 48 -10.85 5.36 -12.64
C PRO A 48 -9.69 5.59 -13.60
N ALA A 49 -9.48 6.86 -13.99
CA ALA A 49 -8.33 7.23 -14.79
C ALA A 49 -7.03 7.02 -14.00
N SER A 50 -5.97 6.70 -14.72
CA SER A 50 -4.63 6.67 -14.12
C SER A 50 -4.27 8.06 -13.60
N LEU A 51 -3.65 8.09 -12.41
CA LEU A 51 -3.10 9.29 -11.81
C LEU A 51 -1.78 9.66 -12.52
N ASP A 52 -1.47 10.94 -12.55
CA ASP A 52 -0.21 11.42 -13.11
C ASP A 52 0.96 10.96 -12.24
N VAL A 53 1.94 10.32 -12.88
CA VAL A 53 3.16 9.86 -12.23
C VAL A 53 4.25 10.92 -12.43
N VAL A 54 4.95 11.25 -11.35
CA VAL A 54 6.06 12.20 -11.38
C VAL A 54 7.38 11.49 -11.13
N GLU A 55 8.46 11.98 -11.74
CA GLU A 55 9.82 11.57 -11.41
C GLU A 55 10.27 12.38 -10.19
N PRO A 56 10.52 11.74 -9.03
CA PRO A 56 10.93 12.46 -7.84
C PRO A 56 12.38 12.94 -7.93
N GLU A 57 12.67 14.07 -7.34
CA GLU A 57 14.05 14.52 -7.15
C GLU A 57 14.83 13.51 -6.28
N PRO A 58 16.14 13.28 -6.53
CA PRO A 58 16.93 12.32 -5.78
C PRO A 58 16.89 12.55 -4.26
N ALA A 59 16.87 13.80 -3.81
CA ALA A 59 16.76 14.15 -2.40
C ALA A 59 15.39 13.72 -1.78
N ALA A 60 14.31 13.79 -2.54
CA ALA A 60 13.00 13.32 -2.10
C ALA A 60 12.97 11.79 -1.97
N VAL A 61 13.66 11.09 -2.88
CA VAL A 61 13.86 9.64 -2.79
C VAL A 61 14.60 9.28 -1.50
N ASP A 62 15.76 9.89 -1.26
CA ASP A 62 16.58 9.61 -0.07
C ASP A 62 15.84 9.91 1.23
N ALA A 63 14.98 10.93 1.23
CA ALA A 63 14.19 11.33 2.37
C ALA A 63 13.20 10.24 2.84
N VAL A 64 12.70 9.40 1.93
CA VAL A 64 11.69 8.37 2.22
C VAL A 64 12.28 6.98 2.46
N LEU A 65 13.53 6.71 2.02
CA LEU A 65 14.16 5.41 2.25
C LEU A 65 14.33 5.13 3.74
N GLY A 66 14.01 3.90 4.16
CA GLY A 66 14.18 3.48 5.55
C GLY A 66 13.18 2.46 6.02
N LYS A 67 13.16 2.27 7.34
CA LYS A 67 12.26 1.31 8.00
C LYS A 67 11.19 2.08 8.80
N TYR A 68 9.98 1.55 8.75
CA TYR A 68 8.80 2.12 9.40
C TYR A 68 8.06 1.01 10.15
N ARG A 69 7.64 1.29 11.38
CA ARG A 69 7.02 0.28 12.26
C ARG A 69 5.60 0.68 12.65
N ALA A 70 4.68 -0.27 12.51
CA ALA A 70 3.30 -0.19 12.99
C ALA A 70 2.99 -1.42 13.84
N GLY A 71 3.15 -1.32 15.16
CA GLY A 71 3.03 -2.48 16.05
C GLY A 71 4.07 -3.55 15.71
N ASP A 72 3.61 -4.74 15.35
CA ASP A 72 4.45 -5.88 14.96
C ASP A 72 4.76 -5.94 13.47
N LEU A 73 4.25 -4.99 12.71
CA LEU A 73 4.53 -4.87 11.27
C LEU A 73 5.72 -3.95 11.02
N MET A 74 6.68 -4.42 10.24
CA MET A 74 7.78 -3.63 9.70
C MET A 74 7.55 -3.38 8.20
N MET A 75 7.65 -2.14 7.79
CA MET A 75 7.64 -1.74 6.39
C MET A 75 9.01 -1.19 6.04
N THR A 76 9.64 -1.73 5.00
CA THR A 76 10.94 -1.25 4.52
C THR A 76 10.77 -0.62 3.16
N VAL A 77 11.15 0.65 3.03
CA VAL A 77 11.22 1.38 1.77
C VAL A 77 12.66 1.37 1.31
N ALA A 78 12.91 0.74 0.18
CA ALA A 78 14.26 0.55 -0.34
C ALA A 78 14.28 0.50 -1.87
N PRO A 79 15.44 0.77 -2.50
CA PRO A 79 15.65 0.50 -3.91
C PRO A 79 15.47 -1.00 -4.23
N GLY A 80 14.98 -1.29 -5.42
CA GLY A 80 14.83 -2.64 -5.97
C GLY A 80 14.98 -2.61 -7.49
N ASP A 81 14.76 -3.74 -8.14
CA ASP A 81 14.98 -3.91 -9.60
C ASP A 81 14.05 -3.00 -10.44
N GLU A 82 12.86 -2.70 -9.91
CA GLU A 82 11.87 -1.85 -10.58
C GLU A 82 11.77 -0.45 -9.96
N GLY A 83 12.87 0.06 -9.39
CA GLY A 83 12.90 1.35 -8.68
C GLY A 83 12.69 1.17 -7.18
N ILE A 84 11.96 2.09 -6.54
CA ILE A 84 11.71 2.03 -5.10
C ILE A 84 10.55 1.08 -4.83
N GLY A 85 10.67 0.29 -3.75
CA GLY A 85 9.60 -0.62 -3.32
C GLY A 85 9.33 -0.55 -1.83
N VAL A 86 8.10 -0.91 -1.45
CA VAL A 86 7.69 -1.11 -0.05
C VAL A 86 7.58 -2.60 0.21
N ARG A 87 8.40 -3.10 1.13
CA ARG A 87 8.34 -4.50 1.60
C ARG A 87 7.74 -4.53 2.99
N MET A 88 6.79 -5.43 3.19
CA MET A 88 6.24 -5.73 4.52
C MET A 88 6.97 -6.91 5.14
N GLY A 89 7.10 -6.91 6.47
CA GLY A 89 7.71 -7.98 7.24
C GLY A 89 7.30 -7.90 8.70
N SER A 90 7.77 -8.84 9.53
CA SER A 90 7.60 -8.77 10.98
C SER A 90 8.62 -7.81 11.59
N ALA A 91 8.19 -7.08 12.63
CA ALA A 91 9.07 -6.30 13.49
C ALA A 91 9.66 -7.13 14.64
N GLN A 92 9.14 -8.33 14.84
CA GLN A 92 9.61 -9.28 15.85
C GLN A 92 10.42 -10.40 15.19
N ASP A 93 11.36 -10.93 15.94
CA ASP A 93 11.97 -12.21 15.63
C ASP A 93 10.90 -13.28 15.88
N LEU A 94 10.41 -13.89 14.81
CA LEU A 94 9.25 -14.79 14.87
C LEU A 94 9.63 -16.21 15.33
N GLY A 95 10.93 -16.53 15.49
CA GLY A 95 11.38 -17.84 15.94
C GLY A 95 10.71 -19.00 15.17
N GLU A 96 9.84 -19.76 15.84
CA GLU A 96 9.11 -20.89 15.24
C GLU A 96 8.15 -20.53 14.09
N TYR A 97 7.90 -19.23 13.82
CA TYR A 97 7.05 -18.74 12.74
C TYR A 97 7.85 -18.19 11.56
N GLU A 98 9.10 -18.60 11.38
CA GLU A 98 9.95 -18.21 10.24
C GLU A 98 9.36 -18.61 8.88
N ASP A 99 8.41 -19.54 8.84
CA ASP A 99 7.73 -20.00 7.62
C ASP A 99 6.71 -19.01 7.04
N ILE A 100 6.54 -17.81 7.63
CA ILE A 100 5.67 -16.79 7.04
C ILE A 100 6.33 -16.24 5.77
N VAL A 101 5.84 -16.68 4.63
CA VAL A 101 6.22 -16.11 3.34
C VAL A 101 5.58 -14.74 3.19
N TRP A 102 6.38 -13.69 3.40
CA TRP A 102 5.96 -12.34 3.14
C TRP A 102 5.86 -12.09 1.63
N PRO A 103 4.87 -11.32 1.16
CA PRO A 103 4.80 -10.97 -0.25
C PRO A 103 6.04 -10.19 -0.67
N PRO A 104 6.40 -10.24 -1.96
CA PRO A 104 7.51 -9.46 -2.50
C PRO A 104 7.29 -7.96 -2.27
N ALA A 105 8.36 -7.18 -2.37
CA ALA A 105 8.25 -5.73 -2.33
C ALA A 105 7.28 -5.24 -3.41
N ILE A 106 6.44 -4.28 -3.06
CA ILE A 106 5.53 -3.63 -3.99
C ILE A 106 6.28 -2.45 -4.60
N PRO A 107 6.61 -2.48 -5.90
CA PRO A 107 7.21 -1.33 -6.57
C PRO A 107 6.24 -0.17 -6.56
N ILE A 108 6.74 1.03 -6.24
CA ILE A 108 5.94 2.25 -6.16
C ILE A 108 6.40 3.29 -7.18
N VAL A 109 5.47 4.17 -7.53
CA VAL A 109 5.71 5.38 -8.32
C VAL A 109 5.14 6.58 -7.58
N PHE A 110 5.80 7.73 -7.70
CA PHE A 110 5.37 8.94 -7.03
C PHE A 110 4.27 9.65 -7.83
N LEU A 111 3.29 10.18 -7.12
CA LEU A 111 2.24 11.05 -7.64
C LEU A 111 2.54 12.53 -7.35
N ASN A 112 3.34 12.76 -6.33
CA ASN A 112 3.92 14.04 -5.91
C ASN A 112 5.02 13.74 -4.88
N ASP A 113 5.55 14.75 -4.20
CA ASP A 113 6.64 14.60 -3.20
C ASP A 113 6.29 13.71 -2.01
N ARG A 114 5.02 13.35 -1.82
CA ARG A 114 4.54 12.61 -0.65
C ARG A 114 3.69 11.40 -0.99
N ASP A 115 2.80 11.54 -1.97
CA ASP A 115 1.86 10.49 -2.33
C ASP A 115 2.46 9.56 -3.37
N PHE A 116 2.13 8.29 -3.27
CA PHE A 116 2.58 7.28 -4.20
C PHE A 116 1.49 6.26 -4.52
N ALA A 117 1.62 5.63 -5.69
CA ALA A 117 0.80 4.52 -6.15
C ALA A 117 1.65 3.25 -6.29
N ALA A 118 1.01 2.08 -6.43
CA ALA A 118 1.69 0.91 -6.92
C ALA A 118 2.05 1.11 -8.39
N ARG A 119 3.26 0.71 -8.82
CA ARG A 119 3.65 0.78 -10.24
C ARG A 119 2.69 0.00 -11.14
N ALA A 120 2.15 -1.12 -10.66
CA ALA A 120 1.22 -1.96 -11.39
C ALA A 120 -0.21 -1.40 -11.45
N ASP A 121 -0.55 -0.43 -10.60
CA ASP A 121 -1.88 0.20 -10.54
C ASP A 121 -1.76 1.66 -10.09
N THR A 122 -1.84 2.57 -11.03
CA THR A 122 -1.77 4.02 -10.79
C THR A 122 -3.16 4.68 -10.76
N THR A 123 -4.23 3.90 -10.73
CA THR A 123 -5.60 4.45 -10.67
C THR A 123 -5.97 4.98 -9.29
N ARG A 124 -5.17 4.64 -8.27
CA ARG A 124 -5.36 5.07 -6.89
C ARG A 124 -4.04 5.26 -6.15
N ALA A 125 -4.04 6.21 -5.21
CA ALA A 125 -2.94 6.33 -4.28
C ALA A 125 -2.89 5.10 -3.34
N LEU A 126 -1.69 4.53 -3.18
CA LEU A 126 -1.45 3.37 -2.32
C LEU A 126 -1.02 3.80 -0.92
N GLY A 127 -0.39 4.97 -0.80
CA GLY A 127 0.08 5.49 0.47
C GLY A 127 0.66 6.89 0.36
N ARG A 128 1.15 7.36 1.52
CA ARG A 128 1.72 8.70 1.69
C ARG A 128 2.88 8.67 2.66
N PHE A 129 3.90 9.48 2.40
CA PHE A 129 4.94 9.82 3.36
C PHE A 129 4.59 11.11 4.09
N VAL A 130 4.66 11.08 5.42
CA VAL A 130 4.56 12.29 6.25
C VAL A 130 5.96 12.73 6.60
N THR A 131 6.31 13.97 6.25
CA THR A 131 7.65 14.53 6.44
C THR A 131 7.67 15.51 7.60
N ASP A 132 8.84 15.66 8.24
CA ASP A 132 9.14 16.75 9.17
C ASP A 132 9.54 18.04 8.43
N ASP A 133 9.90 19.07 9.20
CA ASP A 133 10.29 20.37 8.66
C ASP A 133 11.61 20.33 7.86
N THR A 134 12.39 19.25 7.96
CA THR A 134 13.60 19.04 7.15
C THR A 134 13.31 18.33 5.83
N GLY A 135 12.06 17.92 5.60
CA GLY A 135 11.63 17.15 4.45
C GLY A 135 11.84 15.63 4.60
N ARG A 136 12.41 15.16 5.72
CA ARG A 136 12.63 13.74 5.97
C ARG A 136 11.33 13.06 6.35
N ALA A 137 11.02 11.92 5.75
CA ALA A 137 9.85 11.15 6.13
C ALA A 137 9.98 10.59 7.55
N VAL A 138 9.01 10.90 8.40
CA VAL A 138 8.90 10.44 9.80
C VAL A 138 7.81 9.39 9.99
N MET A 139 6.84 9.35 9.07
CA MET A 139 5.82 8.31 9.03
C MET A 139 5.52 7.87 7.60
N LEU A 140 5.03 6.65 7.48
CA LEU A 140 4.52 6.05 6.25
C LEU A 140 3.07 5.64 6.50
N GLU A 141 2.14 6.20 5.75
CA GLU A 141 0.77 5.73 5.63
C GLU A 141 0.69 4.80 4.42
N PHE A 142 0.31 3.56 4.66
CA PHE A 142 0.32 2.53 3.62
C PHE A 142 -0.84 1.55 3.85
N ARG A 143 -1.72 1.44 2.86
CA ARG A 143 -2.89 0.55 2.91
C ARG A 143 -3.69 0.68 4.21
N GLY A 144 -3.98 1.92 4.63
CA GLY A 144 -4.76 2.21 5.84
C GLY A 144 -4.03 2.01 7.16
N ARG A 145 -2.70 1.79 7.14
CA ARG A 145 -1.86 1.67 8.34
C ARG A 145 -0.88 2.83 8.41
N THR A 146 -0.68 3.35 9.60
CA THR A 146 0.33 4.38 9.86
C THR A 146 1.51 3.77 10.60
N ALA A 147 2.69 3.82 10.01
CA ALA A 147 3.94 3.32 10.55
C ALA A 147 4.89 4.48 10.83
N LYS A 148 5.50 4.52 12.02
CA LYS A 148 6.51 5.50 12.38
C LYS A 148 7.89 5.03 11.91
N ARG A 149 8.69 5.98 11.42
CA ARG A 149 10.09 5.70 11.07
C ARG A 149 10.84 5.20 12.31
N VAL A 150 11.63 4.16 12.13
CA VAL A 150 12.58 3.66 13.11
C VAL A 150 14.00 3.95 12.65
N ALA A 151 14.89 4.14 13.62
CA ALA A 151 16.29 4.48 13.36
C ALA A 151 17.03 3.32 12.69
#